data_54e824a4c9e386f16e99ce5cdadbb9d8
#
_entry.id   54e824a4c9e386f16e99ce5cdadbb9d8
#
_cell.length_a   1.000
_cell.length_b   1.000
_cell.length_c   1.000
_cell.angle_alpha   90.00
_cell.angle_beta   90.00
_cell.angle_gamma   90.00
#
_symmetry.space_group_name_H-M   'P 1'
#
loop_
_entity.id
_entity.type
_entity.pdbx_description
1 polymer ?
#
loop_
_entity_poly.entity_id
_entity_poly.type
_entity_poly.pdbx_seq_one_letter_code
_entity_poly.pdbx_strand_id
1 'polypeptide(L)'
;MKIVINTTNLKLGGALQVATSFIYECINIPSNEYHVFLSPALEKEVCRDHFPSNFIFYSFDNPSVFIVFCKVIKALQKAESKINPDCVFSVFGPTYWRPKSVHIMGFANALYLYRELPYIQNMPFFQKAKLSLKRQYHRKLLRKNADFSFSHLLWVISGYTERFKI
;
A
#
# COMPACT_ATOMS: atom_id res chain seq x y z
N MET A 1 6.46 4.17 -18.93
CA MET A 1 7.12 3.89 -17.65
C MET A 1 6.79 2.47 -17.21
N LYS A 2 7.71 1.82 -16.49
CA LYS A 2 7.51 0.50 -15.88
C LYS A 2 7.15 0.68 -14.40
N ILE A 3 5.93 0.35 -14.02
CA ILE A 3 5.38 0.64 -12.71
C ILE A 3 5.04 -0.67 -11.99
N VAL A 4 5.54 -0.83 -10.76
CA VAL A 4 5.06 -1.88 -9.86
C VAL A 4 3.92 -1.34 -9.02
N ILE A 5 2.74 -1.98 -9.07
CA ILE A 5 1.61 -1.70 -8.18
C ILE A 5 1.64 -2.74 -7.06
N ASN A 6 1.96 -2.33 -5.84
CA ASN A 6 2.06 -3.23 -4.70
C ASN A 6 0.79 -3.20 -3.85
N THR A 7 0.16 -4.35 -3.71
CA THR A 7 -1.03 -4.56 -2.88
C THR A 7 -0.87 -5.71 -1.89
N THR A 8 0.34 -6.25 -1.74
CA THR A 8 0.63 -7.48 -0.97
C THR A 8 0.26 -7.42 0.50
N ASN A 9 0.21 -6.22 1.10
CA ASN A 9 -0.16 -6.01 2.50
C ASN A 9 -1.68 -5.86 2.73
N LEU A 10 -2.50 -5.84 1.67
CA LEU A 10 -3.95 -5.69 1.77
C LEU A 10 -4.62 -7.02 2.10
N LYS A 11 -5.59 -6.98 3.03
CA LYS A 11 -6.26 -8.19 3.53
C LYS A 11 -7.77 -8.17 3.37
N LEU A 12 -8.41 -7.02 3.61
CA LEU A 12 -9.87 -6.89 3.65
C LEU A 12 -10.34 -5.44 3.63
N GLY A 13 -11.63 -5.27 3.39
CA GLY A 13 -12.35 -4.00 3.53
C GLY A 13 -12.14 -3.04 2.36
N GLY A 14 -12.43 -1.75 2.58
CA GLY A 14 -12.39 -0.72 1.55
C GLY A 14 -11.03 -0.56 0.85
N ALA A 15 -9.95 -1.02 1.49
CA ALA A 15 -8.62 -0.99 0.88
C ALA A 15 -8.51 -1.93 -0.34
N LEU A 16 -9.21 -3.08 -0.34
CA LEU A 16 -9.26 -3.96 -1.49
C LEU A 16 -10.03 -3.29 -2.64
N GLN A 17 -11.19 -2.71 -2.35
CA GLN A 17 -12.00 -2.02 -3.36
C GLN A 17 -11.25 -0.87 -4.02
N VAL A 18 -10.57 -0.02 -3.23
CA VAL A 18 -9.76 1.08 -3.77
C VAL A 18 -8.60 0.55 -4.61
N ALA A 19 -7.93 -0.51 -4.17
CA ALA A 19 -6.84 -1.11 -4.94
C ALA A 19 -7.33 -1.73 -6.24
N THR A 20 -8.45 -2.46 -6.21
CA THR A 20 -9.09 -3.03 -7.41
C THR A 20 -9.45 -1.91 -8.40
N SER A 21 -10.19 -0.88 -7.94
CA SER A 21 -10.57 0.25 -8.79
C SER A 21 -9.34 0.94 -9.39
N PHE A 22 -8.29 1.18 -8.59
CA PHE A 22 -7.05 1.79 -9.07
C PHE A 22 -6.38 0.97 -10.17
N ILE A 23 -6.30 -0.37 -10.00
CA ILE A 23 -5.70 -1.25 -11.00
C ILE A 23 -6.51 -1.22 -12.31
N TYR A 24 -7.85 -1.25 -12.22
CA TYR A 24 -8.72 -1.14 -13.41
C TYR A 24 -8.60 0.23 -14.09
N GLU A 25 -8.51 1.33 -13.33
CA GLU A 25 -8.31 2.68 -13.90
C GLU A 25 -6.97 2.80 -14.66
N CYS A 26 -5.94 2.05 -14.27
CA CYS A 26 -4.67 2.02 -14.99
C CYS A 26 -4.79 1.50 -16.43
N ILE A 27 -5.86 0.77 -16.77
CA ILE A 27 -6.14 0.33 -18.17
C ILE A 27 -6.27 1.53 -19.10
N ASN A 28 -6.79 2.66 -18.60
CA ASN A 28 -6.96 3.90 -19.34
C ASN A 28 -5.64 4.62 -19.64
N ILE A 29 -4.51 4.12 -19.12
CA ILE A 29 -3.18 4.70 -19.34
C ILE A 29 -2.25 3.66 -19.99
N PRO A 30 -2.47 3.30 -21.26
CA PRO A 30 -1.78 2.19 -21.93
C PRO A 30 -0.30 2.46 -22.23
N SER A 31 0.19 3.69 -22.05
CA SER A 31 1.59 4.06 -22.27
C SER A 31 2.55 3.50 -21.23
N ASN A 32 2.05 2.90 -20.14
CA ASN A 32 2.84 2.29 -19.09
C ASN A 32 2.78 0.76 -19.14
N GLU A 33 3.83 0.12 -18.61
CA GLU A 33 3.87 -1.31 -18.31
C GLU A 33 3.63 -1.49 -16.82
N TYR A 34 2.64 -2.33 -16.46
CA TYR A 34 2.21 -2.51 -15.09
C TYR A 34 2.56 -3.91 -14.56
N HIS A 35 3.31 -3.97 -13.48
CA HIS A 35 3.60 -5.19 -12.74
C HIS A 35 2.82 -5.19 -11.44
N VAL A 36 1.75 -5.98 -11.36
CA VAL A 36 0.83 -5.94 -10.21
C VAL A 36 1.18 -7.04 -9.22
N PHE A 37 1.58 -6.65 -8.00
CA PHE A 37 1.86 -7.56 -6.89
C PHE A 37 0.58 -7.75 -6.07
N LEU A 38 -0.06 -8.90 -6.23
CA LEU A 38 -1.34 -9.21 -5.60
C LEU A 38 -1.17 -9.88 -4.24
N SER A 39 -1.99 -9.45 -3.28
CA SER A 39 -2.24 -10.23 -2.06
C SER A 39 -3.23 -11.37 -2.35
N PRO A 40 -3.28 -12.43 -1.52
CA PRO A 40 -4.24 -13.52 -1.71
C PRO A 40 -5.70 -13.07 -1.67
N ALA A 41 -5.99 -11.97 -0.98
CA ALA A 41 -7.33 -11.39 -0.93
C ALA A 41 -7.69 -10.69 -2.25
N LEU A 42 -6.77 -9.88 -2.80
CA LEU A 42 -7.01 -9.14 -4.03
C LEU A 42 -7.01 -10.05 -5.26
N GLU A 43 -6.24 -11.13 -5.24
CA GLU A 43 -6.21 -12.12 -6.32
C GLU A 43 -7.57 -12.74 -6.62
N LYS A 44 -8.46 -12.81 -5.63
CA LYS A 44 -9.83 -13.32 -5.78
C LYS A 44 -10.79 -12.32 -6.44
N GLU A 45 -10.44 -11.02 -6.41
CA GLU A 45 -11.28 -9.94 -6.91
C GLU A 45 -10.87 -9.44 -8.30
N VAL A 46 -9.61 -9.68 -8.69
CA VAL A 46 -9.06 -9.22 -9.97
C VAL A 46 -9.19 -10.31 -11.04
N CYS A 47 -10.02 -10.07 -12.05
CA CYS A 47 -10.11 -10.93 -13.22
C CYS A 47 -9.00 -10.55 -14.22
N ARG A 48 -7.95 -11.37 -14.33
CA ARG A 48 -6.78 -11.09 -15.16
C ARG A 48 -7.08 -10.98 -16.64
N ASP A 49 -8.10 -11.69 -17.10
CA ASP A 49 -8.50 -11.74 -18.53
C ASP A 49 -9.07 -10.41 -19.05
N HIS A 50 -9.43 -9.49 -18.14
CA HIS A 50 -9.90 -8.16 -18.49
C HIS A 50 -8.78 -7.16 -18.77
N PHE A 51 -7.52 -7.56 -18.57
CA PHE A 51 -6.39 -6.64 -18.67
C PHE A 51 -5.62 -6.82 -19.97
N PRO A 52 -5.18 -5.73 -20.59
CA PRO A 52 -4.35 -5.76 -21.80
C PRO A 52 -2.94 -6.30 -21.50
N SER A 53 -2.20 -6.63 -22.56
CA SER A 53 -0.90 -7.32 -22.48
C SER A 53 0.22 -6.54 -21.77
N ASN A 54 0.03 -5.23 -21.52
CA ASN A 54 0.94 -4.42 -20.73
C ASN A 54 0.79 -4.58 -19.22
N PHE A 55 -0.10 -5.49 -18.75
CA PHE A 55 -0.24 -5.88 -17.35
C PHE A 55 0.33 -7.26 -17.09
N ILE A 56 1.19 -7.37 -16.09
CA ILE A 56 1.78 -8.64 -15.63
C ILE A 56 1.48 -8.81 -14.13
N PHE A 57 0.84 -9.91 -13.77
CA PHE A 57 0.40 -10.18 -12.41
C PHE A 57 1.31 -11.18 -11.69
N TYR A 58 1.62 -10.89 -10.43
CA TYR A 58 2.39 -11.74 -9.54
C TYR A 58 1.63 -11.95 -8.23
N SER A 59 1.51 -13.19 -7.78
CA SER A 59 0.85 -13.54 -6.52
C SER A 59 1.89 -13.68 -5.42
N PHE A 60 1.65 -13.04 -4.28
CA PHE A 60 2.51 -13.10 -3.11
C PHE A 60 1.68 -13.36 -1.85
N ASP A 61 2.26 -14.09 -0.90
CA ASP A 61 1.70 -14.17 0.45
C ASP A 61 1.73 -12.79 1.14
N ASN A 62 0.88 -12.64 2.17
CA ASN A 62 0.83 -11.39 2.90
C ASN A 62 2.05 -11.25 3.85
N PRO A 63 2.89 -10.21 3.69
CA PRO A 63 4.12 -10.04 4.48
C PRO A 63 3.88 -9.73 5.96
N SER A 64 2.65 -9.44 6.38
CA SER A 64 2.33 -9.23 7.79
C SER A 64 2.16 -10.54 8.59
N VAL A 65 2.25 -11.69 7.94
CA VAL A 65 2.26 -13.01 8.60
C VAL A 65 3.69 -13.32 9.02
N PHE A 66 3.95 -13.40 10.32
CA PHE A 66 5.31 -13.50 10.87
C PHE A 66 6.11 -14.69 10.32
N ILE A 67 5.48 -15.86 10.16
CA ILE A 67 6.14 -17.08 9.70
C ILE A 67 6.70 -16.96 8.27
N VAL A 68 5.99 -16.25 7.39
CA VAL A 68 6.38 -16.11 5.98
C VAL A 68 7.06 -14.76 5.66
N PHE A 69 7.18 -13.88 6.66
CA PHE A 69 7.66 -12.52 6.51
C PHE A 69 8.97 -12.41 5.72
N CYS A 70 10.03 -13.06 6.19
CA CYS A 70 11.35 -12.98 5.55
C CYS A 70 11.35 -13.58 4.13
N LYS A 71 10.58 -14.66 3.92
CA LYS A 71 10.43 -15.30 2.60
C LYS A 71 9.76 -14.36 1.60
N VAL A 72 8.65 -13.73 2.01
CA VAL A 72 7.91 -12.80 1.15
C VAL A 72 8.74 -11.57 0.83
N ILE A 73 9.42 -10.97 1.82
CA ILE A 73 10.29 -9.80 1.57
C ILE A 73 11.39 -10.13 0.55
N LYS A 74 12.06 -11.28 0.69
CA LYS A 74 13.07 -11.72 -0.28
C LYS A 74 12.47 -11.94 -1.68
N ALA A 75 11.26 -12.51 -1.76
CA ALA A 75 10.57 -12.73 -3.02
C ALA A 75 10.20 -11.39 -3.70
N LEU A 76 9.69 -10.41 -2.95
CA LEU A 76 9.40 -9.07 -3.44
C LEU A 76 10.66 -8.36 -3.96
N GLN A 77 11.76 -8.42 -3.21
CA GLN A 77 13.05 -7.86 -3.62
C GLN A 77 13.60 -8.52 -4.90
N LYS A 78 13.46 -9.84 -5.01
CA LYS A 78 13.88 -10.59 -6.20
C LYS A 78 13.03 -10.22 -7.42
N ALA A 79 11.70 -10.11 -7.25
CA ALA A 79 10.79 -9.70 -8.31
C ALA A 79 11.09 -8.27 -8.78
N GLU A 80 11.22 -7.32 -7.85
CA GLU A 80 11.61 -5.95 -8.16
C GLU A 80 12.93 -5.88 -8.94
N SER A 81 13.97 -6.57 -8.46
CA SER A 81 15.28 -6.57 -9.14
C SER A 81 15.23 -7.17 -10.55
N LYS A 82 14.33 -8.14 -10.80
CA LYS A 82 14.13 -8.71 -12.14
C LYS A 82 13.36 -7.76 -13.05
N ILE A 83 12.36 -7.08 -12.53
CA ILE A 83 11.50 -6.13 -13.25
C ILE A 83 12.27 -4.84 -13.55
N ASN A 84 13.08 -4.38 -12.60
CA ASN A 84 13.77 -3.09 -12.62
C ASN A 84 12.81 -1.93 -12.94
N PRO A 85 11.80 -1.66 -12.09
CA PRO A 85 10.77 -0.67 -12.37
C PRO A 85 11.29 0.76 -12.18
N ASP A 86 10.67 1.72 -12.87
CA ASP A 86 10.91 3.15 -12.67
C ASP A 86 10.35 3.62 -11.32
N CYS A 87 9.23 3.00 -10.90
CA CYS A 87 8.53 3.37 -9.67
C CYS A 87 7.79 2.16 -9.08
N VAL A 88 7.77 2.09 -7.75
CA VAL A 88 6.89 1.20 -6.98
C VAL A 88 5.81 2.03 -6.32
N PHE A 89 4.56 1.75 -6.65
CA PHE A 89 3.39 2.37 -6.04
C PHE A 89 2.70 1.38 -5.10
N SER A 90 2.78 1.61 -3.78
CA SER A 90 2.01 0.84 -2.80
C SER A 90 0.69 1.54 -2.53
N VAL A 91 -0.43 0.91 -2.92
CA VAL A 91 -1.76 1.53 -2.84
C VAL A 91 -2.09 1.97 -1.41
N PHE A 92 -1.77 1.12 -0.43
CA PHE A 92 -1.84 1.50 0.98
C PHE A 92 -0.64 0.99 1.78
N GLY A 93 -0.10 1.86 2.63
CA GLY A 93 0.91 1.57 3.61
C GLY A 93 0.36 1.34 5.03
N PRO A 94 1.27 1.06 5.95
CA PRO A 94 2.72 0.90 5.73
C PRO A 94 3.07 -0.43 5.07
N THR A 95 4.10 -0.40 4.23
CA THR A 95 4.72 -1.62 3.70
C THR A 95 5.86 -2.07 4.62
N TYR A 96 6.17 -3.37 4.54
CA TYR A 96 7.20 -3.99 5.40
C TYR A 96 8.55 -4.16 4.69
N TRP A 97 8.65 -3.74 3.45
CA TRP A 97 9.89 -3.75 2.67
C TRP A 97 10.12 -2.38 2.03
N ARG A 98 11.38 -2.07 1.76
CA ARG A 98 11.78 -0.88 1.02
C ARG A 98 12.26 -1.31 -0.36
N PRO A 99 11.60 -0.88 -1.44
CA PRO A 99 12.10 -1.01 -2.81
C PRO A 99 13.41 -0.24 -3.00
N LYS A 100 14.17 -0.62 -4.03
CA LYS A 100 15.33 0.15 -4.51
C LYS A 100 14.90 1.29 -5.43
N SER A 101 13.82 1.07 -6.20
CA SER A 101 13.21 2.07 -7.06
C SER A 101 12.45 3.11 -6.25
N VAL A 102 12.15 4.25 -6.86
CA VAL A 102 11.33 5.30 -6.23
C VAL A 102 10.03 4.71 -5.68
N HIS A 103 9.78 4.91 -4.39
CA HIS A 103 8.63 4.32 -3.71
C HIS A 103 7.61 5.36 -3.28
N ILE A 104 6.44 5.30 -3.91
CA ILE A 104 5.27 6.12 -3.55
C ILE A 104 4.31 5.25 -2.76
N MET A 105 3.82 5.75 -1.63
CA MET A 105 2.97 5.00 -0.71
C MET A 105 1.72 5.78 -0.33
N GLY A 106 0.55 5.21 -0.62
CA GLY A 106 -0.73 5.71 -0.12
C GLY A 106 -0.93 5.38 1.35
N PHE A 107 -1.66 6.23 2.06
CA PHE A 107 -2.01 6.00 3.46
C PHE A 107 -3.43 6.49 3.75
N ALA A 108 -4.28 5.62 4.28
CA ALA A 108 -5.66 5.93 4.62
C ALA A 108 -6.07 5.27 5.93
N ASN A 109 -5.67 5.86 7.07
CA ASN A 109 -6.09 5.39 8.37
C ASN A 109 -6.50 6.56 9.26
N ALA A 110 -7.81 6.80 9.36
CA ALA A 110 -8.38 7.89 10.15
C ALA A 110 -7.95 7.87 11.62
N LEU A 111 -7.82 6.68 12.23
CA LEU A 111 -7.40 6.53 13.64
C LEU A 111 -5.96 7.02 13.87
N TYR A 112 -5.14 7.14 12.81
CA TYR A 112 -3.77 7.62 12.93
C TYR A 112 -3.65 9.11 12.65
N LEU A 113 -4.54 9.66 11.83
CA LEU A 113 -4.56 11.07 11.46
C LEU A 113 -5.27 11.92 12.51
N TYR A 114 -6.42 11.47 12.97
CA TYR A 114 -7.28 12.24 13.88
C TYR A 114 -7.23 11.65 15.29
N ARG A 115 -6.57 12.36 16.22
CA ARG A 115 -6.49 11.95 17.64
C ARG A 115 -7.72 12.33 18.44
N GLU A 116 -8.43 13.34 18.00
CA GLU A 116 -9.61 13.96 18.61
C GLU A 116 -10.91 13.21 18.34
N LEU A 117 -10.87 12.14 17.56
CA LEU A 117 -12.07 11.34 17.31
C LEU A 117 -12.71 10.87 18.62
N PRO A 118 -14.03 11.06 18.82
CA PRO A 118 -14.73 10.64 20.04
C PRO A 118 -14.50 9.17 20.37
N TYR A 119 -14.41 8.33 19.36
CA TYR A 119 -14.07 6.91 19.51
C TYR A 119 -12.72 6.70 20.20
N ILE A 120 -11.70 7.49 19.88
CA ILE A 120 -10.37 7.40 20.51
C ILE A 120 -10.43 7.96 21.93
N GLN A 121 -11.15 9.06 22.13
CA GLN A 121 -11.29 9.68 23.44
C GLN A 121 -11.97 8.75 24.46
N ASN A 122 -12.92 7.95 24.02
CA ASN A 122 -13.67 7.01 24.87
C ASN A 122 -13.01 5.62 25.01
N MET A 123 -11.85 5.38 24.34
CA MET A 123 -11.14 4.11 24.47
C MET A 123 -10.57 3.91 25.89
N PRO A 124 -10.54 2.67 26.41
CA PRO A 124 -9.79 2.32 27.61
C PRO A 124 -8.29 2.64 27.48
N PHE A 125 -7.66 2.98 28.59
CA PHE A 125 -6.23 3.38 28.62
C PHE A 125 -5.29 2.41 27.89
N PHE A 126 -5.41 1.11 28.15
CA PHE A 126 -4.58 0.09 27.50
C PHE A 126 -4.76 0.05 25.98
N GLN A 127 -5.98 0.27 25.49
CA GLN A 127 -6.23 0.32 24.04
C GLN A 127 -5.63 1.59 23.41
N LYS A 128 -5.72 2.73 24.10
CA LYS A 128 -5.04 3.98 23.68
C LYS A 128 -3.54 3.81 23.62
N ALA A 129 -2.93 3.18 24.63
CA ALA A 129 -1.50 2.92 24.67
C ALA A 129 -1.07 2.01 23.50
N LYS A 130 -1.79 0.90 23.26
CA LYS A 130 -1.55 -0.01 22.14
C LYS A 130 -1.68 0.70 20.78
N LEU A 131 -2.70 1.53 20.61
CA LEU A 131 -2.92 2.32 19.40
C LEU A 131 -1.76 3.31 19.19
N SER A 132 -1.31 3.97 20.25
CA SER A 132 -0.19 4.91 20.22
C SER A 132 1.12 4.23 19.78
N LEU A 133 1.45 3.09 20.37
CA LEU A 133 2.62 2.29 20.00
C LEU A 133 2.55 1.84 18.54
N LYS A 134 1.39 1.32 18.12
CA LYS A 134 1.16 0.91 16.74
C LYS A 134 1.31 2.08 15.75
N ARG A 135 0.79 3.26 16.13
CA ARG A 135 0.92 4.50 15.36
C ARG A 135 2.39 4.90 15.19
N GLN A 136 3.17 4.88 16.27
CA GLN A 136 4.61 5.21 16.23
C GLN A 136 5.38 4.20 15.35
N TYR A 137 5.10 2.91 15.49
CA TYR A 137 5.71 1.87 14.66
C TYR A 137 5.40 2.05 13.18
N HIS A 138 4.13 2.27 12.84
CA HIS A 138 3.72 2.48 11.44
C HIS A 138 4.28 3.78 10.86
N ARG A 139 4.37 4.86 11.66
CA ARG A 139 5.05 6.10 11.25
C ARG A 139 6.52 5.84 10.91
N LYS A 140 7.21 5.05 11.72
CA LYS A 140 8.61 4.66 11.45
C LYS A 140 8.74 3.87 10.15
N LEU A 141 7.80 2.95 9.88
CA LEU A 141 7.78 2.19 8.63
C LEU A 141 7.51 3.09 7.40
N LEU A 142 6.55 4.01 7.49
CA LEU A 142 6.27 4.96 6.42
C LEU A 142 7.51 5.79 6.09
N ARG A 143 8.15 6.40 7.10
CA ARG A 143 9.37 7.20 6.91
C ARG A 143 10.55 6.40 6.35
N LYS A 144 10.69 5.14 6.77
CA LYS A 144 11.80 4.28 6.36
C LYS A 144 11.63 3.74 4.95
N ASN A 145 10.39 3.38 4.58
CA ASN A 145 10.13 2.57 3.39
C ASN A 145 9.56 3.37 2.22
N ALA A 146 9.09 4.61 2.41
CA ALA A 146 8.58 5.45 1.33
C ALA A 146 9.51 6.63 1.05
N ASP A 147 9.67 6.98 -0.22
CA ASP A 147 10.29 8.24 -0.64
C ASP A 147 9.25 9.36 -0.68
N PHE A 148 8.01 9.00 -1.08
CA PHE A 148 6.84 9.89 -1.06
C PHE A 148 5.65 9.16 -0.42
N SER A 149 4.90 9.88 0.41
CA SER A 149 3.63 9.38 0.95
C SER A 149 2.52 10.40 0.78
N PHE A 150 1.30 9.93 0.50
CA PHE A 150 0.13 10.79 0.43
C PHE A 150 -1.04 10.16 1.19
N SER A 151 -1.91 11.00 1.75
CA SER A 151 -3.11 10.55 2.43
C SER A 151 -4.35 10.81 1.59
N HIS A 152 -5.03 9.76 1.21
CA HIS A 152 -6.28 9.84 0.44
C HIS A 152 -7.40 10.55 1.22
N LEU A 153 -7.41 10.43 2.56
CA LEU A 153 -8.41 11.08 3.42
C LEU A 153 -8.34 12.60 3.40
N LEU A 154 -7.15 13.17 3.23
CA LEU A 154 -6.97 14.63 3.15
C LEU A 154 -7.40 15.18 1.79
N TRP A 155 -7.24 14.41 0.72
CA TRP A 155 -7.68 14.81 -0.61
C TRP A 155 -9.21 14.95 -0.72
N VAL A 156 -9.95 14.05 -0.07
CA VAL A 156 -11.42 14.08 -0.05
C VAL A 156 -11.98 15.24 0.79
N ILE A 157 -11.27 15.67 1.84
CA ILE A 157 -11.76 16.68 2.79
C ILE A 157 -11.33 18.11 2.44
N SER A 158 -10.14 18.29 1.86
CA SER A 158 -9.55 19.62 1.70
C SER A 158 -9.41 20.12 0.25
N GLY A 159 -9.55 19.26 -0.74
CA GLY A 159 -9.26 19.62 -2.14
C GLY A 159 -7.80 20.07 -2.38
N TYR A 160 -6.92 19.94 -1.38
CA TYR A 160 -5.53 20.37 -1.41
C TYR A 160 -4.57 19.19 -1.26
N THR A 161 -3.62 19.11 -2.17
CA THR A 161 -2.45 18.25 -2.05
C THR A 161 -1.42 18.93 -1.14
N GLU A 162 -1.56 18.81 0.16
CA GLU A 162 -0.42 19.08 1.04
C GLU A 162 0.57 17.91 0.98
N ARG A 163 1.79 18.20 0.51
CA ARG A 163 2.92 17.28 0.65
C ARG A 163 3.26 17.21 2.14
N PHE A 164 2.82 16.15 2.80
CA PHE A 164 3.31 15.87 4.14
C PHE A 164 4.79 15.49 4.06
N LYS A 165 5.67 16.41 4.43
CA LYS A 165 6.95 16.04 5.02
C LYS A 165 6.63 15.45 6.39
N ILE A 166 6.55 14.13 6.48
CA ILE A 166 6.38 13.39 7.74
C ILE A 166 7.72 13.39 8.48
#